data_912a2600af30de216c8d6bad08237057
#
_entry.id   912a2600af30de216c8d6bad08237057
#
_cell.length_a   1.000
_cell.length_b   1.000
_cell.length_c   1.000
_cell.angle_alpha   90.00
_cell.angle_beta   90.00
_cell.angle_gamma   90.00
#
_symmetry.space_group_name_H-M   'P 1'
#
loop_
_entity.id
_entity.type
_entity.pdbx_description
1 polymer ?
#
loop_
_entity_poly.entity_id
_entity_poly.type
_entity_poly.pdbx_seq_one_letter_code
_entity_poly.pdbx_strand_id
1 'polypeptide(L)'
;GKKMFWSRGNGWVIAGLPMILQDMPRDWPTRTFYVNLLKRMAAALKKCQSPDGSWHASLMDPAEPPLKEMSGTLFIMYGMMWGVNQGYLDEKEYLPVIRKAWQAACDAVNAEGALGWVQPIADKPGHYSGNDTEVYGSGAYLLAGCELRKWVIRQDHPRRKTVSVANPLNVFRPRETVSVPWNPGKGRDSSRLRVFDVRNGCVIVHQLADTDGDGRMDTLLFQSNFRAGASRDFWILENSSLDAAPAEEVCFSRHVPERLDDFAWENDRTAHRIYGPAVSRPAPEGEGLVSSGTDVWSKKAGVPVINEFYKKGDYHRDRGNGLDMYHVGPGRGCGGIAVFRDGKAHVSSNWARVRTLYNGPVQTAFEVSYAPWNVGGGMKAAETRKVTLDAGSHFTRVRSSVTLNGGNSSEIRVGAGMDTGKKRNSYEVVTADREAGIVAAWSRPRGDNGCFGTAVMVPWAPDGAAEDGEGCSYWTRSMKSGNSFDWYMGAVWSKASPVKSAEQWEKEVRRVRDCIRTPLRVKVR
;
A
#
# COMPACT_ATOMS: atom_id res chain seq x y z
N GLY A 1 25.63 -28.69 41.22
CA GLY A 1 25.66 -27.24 41.13
C GLY A 1 24.32 -26.65 41.56
N LYS A 2 24.34 -25.46 42.17
CA LYS A 2 23.15 -24.70 42.54
C LYS A 2 22.31 -24.38 41.30
N LYS A 3 21.00 -24.66 41.33
CA LYS A 3 20.10 -24.31 40.22
C LYS A 3 19.97 -22.78 40.16
N MET A 4 20.36 -22.19 39.05
CA MET A 4 20.26 -20.75 38.83
C MET A 4 19.14 -20.44 37.80
N PHE A 5 18.25 -19.52 38.14
CA PHE A 5 17.22 -19.02 37.24
C PHE A 5 17.67 -17.68 36.68
N TRP A 6 18.30 -17.71 35.51
CA TRP A 6 18.91 -16.54 34.89
C TRP A 6 17.84 -15.60 34.32
N SER A 7 17.90 -14.30 34.69
CA SER A 7 16.92 -13.28 34.30
C SER A 7 16.88 -13.09 32.79
N ARG A 8 18.04 -12.98 32.11
CA ARG A 8 18.10 -12.84 30.63
C ARG A 8 17.55 -14.07 29.93
N GLY A 9 17.83 -15.29 30.42
CA GLY A 9 17.27 -16.52 29.85
C GLY A 9 15.75 -16.54 29.88
N ASN A 10 15.14 -16.17 31.01
CA ASN A 10 13.70 -15.98 31.14
C ASN A 10 13.20 -14.77 30.36
N GLY A 11 14.00 -13.70 30.26
CA GLY A 11 13.75 -12.52 29.47
C GLY A 11 13.58 -12.84 27.98
N TRP A 12 14.45 -13.67 27.40
CA TRP A 12 14.32 -14.14 26.01
C TRP A 12 12.98 -14.81 25.75
N VAL A 13 12.53 -15.66 26.67
CA VAL A 13 11.27 -16.41 26.49
C VAL A 13 10.08 -15.45 26.54
N ILE A 14 9.98 -14.61 27.60
CA ILE A 14 8.85 -13.68 27.72
C ILE A 14 8.83 -12.62 26.62
N ALA A 15 9.99 -12.21 26.09
CA ALA A 15 10.07 -11.29 24.95
C ALA A 15 9.75 -11.97 23.61
N GLY A 16 10.05 -13.25 23.46
CA GLY A 16 9.71 -14.03 22.26
C GLY A 16 8.19 -14.23 22.09
N LEU A 17 7.44 -14.30 23.19
CA LEU A 17 5.98 -14.48 23.13
C LEU A 17 5.25 -13.35 22.40
N PRO A 18 5.49 -12.05 22.65
CA PRO A 18 4.98 -10.96 21.83
C PRO A 18 5.30 -11.11 20.35
N MET A 19 6.54 -11.45 20.01
CA MET A 19 6.99 -11.58 18.62
C MET A 19 6.22 -12.67 17.87
N ILE A 20 5.92 -13.79 18.52
CA ILE A 20 5.09 -14.86 17.97
C ILE A 20 3.63 -14.43 17.90
N LEU A 21 3.07 -13.90 18.98
CA LEU A 21 1.65 -13.58 19.11
C LEU A 21 1.21 -12.43 18.19
N GLN A 22 2.11 -11.53 17.82
CA GLN A 22 1.80 -10.45 16.87
C GLN A 22 1.45 -10.95 15.47
N ASP A 23 2.10 -12.02 15.01
CA ASP A 23 1.93 -12.59 13.68
C ASP A 23 0.97 -13.78 13.65
N MET A 24 0.68 -14.36 14.82
CA MET A 24 -0.23 -15.49 14.95
C MET A 24 -1.69 -15.04 14.76
N PRO A 25 -2.47 -15.65 13.84
CA PRO A 25 -3.89 -15.36 13.69
C PRO A 25 -4.65 -15.46 15.02
N ARG A 26 -5.67 -14.61 15.20
CA ARG A 26 -6.41 -14.56 16.48
C ARG A 26 -7.17 -15.84 16.80
N ASP A 27 -7.57 -16.56 15.78
CA ASP A 27 -8.30 -17.85 15.83
C ASP A 27 -7.38 -19.08 15.73
N TRP A 28 -6.05 -18.87 15.78
CA TRP A 28 -5.10 -19.98 15.70
C TRP A 28 -5.27 -20.93 16.90
N PRO A 29 -5.37 -22.25 16.68
CA PRO A 29 -5.75 -23.21 17.74
C PRO A 29 -4.86 -23.17 18.99
N THR A 30 -3.56 -22.95 18.84
CA THR A 30 -2.61 -22.91 19.96
C THR A 30 -2.39 -21.53 20.56
N ARG A 31 -3.06 -20.49 20.07
CA ARG A 31 -2.84 -19.10 20.53
C ARG A 31 -3.07 -18.96 22.03
N THR A 32 -4.12 -19.59 22.56
CA THR A 32 -4.47 -19.56 23.98
C THR A 32 -3.34 -20.10 24.85
N PHE A 33 -2.63 -21.12 24.40
CA PHE A 33 -1.46 -21.66 25.13
C PHE A 33 -0.39 -20.59 25.32
N TYR A 34 0.00 -19.88 24.27
CA TYR A 34 1.04 -18.85 24.34
C TYR A 34 0.61 -17.62 25.15
N VAL A 35 -0.65 -17.22 25.08
CA VAL A 35 -1.20 -16.15 25.93
C VAL A 35 -1.16 -16.55 27.39
N ASN A 36 -1.55 -17.78 27.73
CA ASN A 36 -1.50 -18.28 29.11
C ASN A 36 -0.06 -18.44 29.61
N LEU A 37 0.88 -18.81 28.75
CA LEU A 37 2.29 -18.86 29.07
C LEU A 37 2.80 -17.45 29.41
N LEU A 38 2.50 -16.44 28.61
CA LEU A 38 2.83 -15.04 28.89
C LEU A 38 2.30 -14.60 30.27
N LYS A 39 1.02 -14.87 30.56
CA LYS A 39 0.40 -14.51 31.85
C LYS A 39 1.11 -15.17 33.05
N ARG A 40 1.38 -16.46 32.93
CA ARG A 40 2.05 -17.23 33.99
C ARG A 40 3.49 -16.74 34.22
N MET A 41 4.25 -16.50 33.17
CA MET A 41 5.61 -15.96 33.26
C MET A 41 5.61 -14.55 33.84
N ALA A 42 4.74 -13.65 33.40
CA ALA A 42 4.62 -12.30 33.91
C ALA A 42 4.32 -12.31 35.44
N ALA A 43 3.37 -13.16 35.87
CA ALA A 43 3.02 -13.28 37.29
C ALA A 43 4.18 -13.83 38.16
N ALA A 44 4.95 -14.78 37.65
CA ALA A 44 6.12 -15.31 38.35
C ALA A 44 7.24 -14.27 38.39
N LEU A 45 7.57 -13.64 37.28
CA LEU A 45 8.63 -12.65 37.16
C LEU A 45 8.34 -11.38 37.97
N LYS A 46 7.08 -10.95 38.07
CA LYS A 46 6.68 -9.83 38.94
C LYS A 46 7.15 -10.04 40.39
N LYS A 47 7.10 -11.27 40.92
CA LYS A 47 7.52 -11.60 42.29
C LYS A 47 9.04 -11.56 42.48
N CYS A 48 9.80 -11.62 41.40
CA CYS A 48 11.26 -11.62 41.40
C CYS A 48 11.86 -10.23 41.13
N GLN A 49 11.05 -9.17 40.99
CA GLN A 49 11.58 -7.81 40.81
C GLN A 49 12.26 -7.32 42.05
N SER A 50 13.50 -6.86 41.91
CA SER A 50 14.29 -6.30 43.02
C SER A 50 13.80 -4.90 43.43
N PRO A 51 14.10 -4.43 44.66
CA PRO A 51 13.66 -3.12 45.16
C PRO A 51 14.07 -1.95 44.25
N ASP A 52 15.24 -2.05 43.59
CA ASP A 52 15.77 -1.07 42.63
C ASP A 52 15.02 -1.06 41.30
N GLY A 53 14.01 -1.91 41.11
CA GLY A 53 13.20 -2.00 39.91
C GLY A 53 13.75 -2.92 38.82
N SER A 54 15.01 -3.38 38.94
CA SER A 54 15.60 -4.32 38.00
C SER A 54 15.26 -5.78 38.29
N TRP A 55 15.57 -6.69 37.40
CA TRP A 55 15.71 -8.11 37.64
C TRP A 55 17.20 -8.43 37.66
N HIS A 56 17.68 -8.88 38.79
CA HIS A 56 19.09 -9.24 38.95
C HIS A 56 19.42 -10.51 38.15
N ALA A 57 20.70 -10.74 37.91
CA ALA A 57 21.16 -11.87 37.08
C ALA A 57 20.58 -13.22 37.56
N SER A 58 20.54 -13.46 38.87
CA SER A 58 19.85 -14.60 39.49
C SER A 58 18.48 -14.17 40.01
N LEU A 59 17.40 -14.73 39.49
CA LEU A 59 16.02 -14.41 39.89
C LEU A 59 15.67 -14.91 41.31
N MET A 60 16.31 -15.99 41.76
CA MET A 60 16.01 -16.64 43.05
C MET A 60 16.99 -16.25 44.17
N ASP A 61 18.15 -15.70 43.80
CA ASP A 61 19.18 -15.23 44.69
C ASP A 61 19.59 -13.79 44.30
N PRO A 62 18.73 -12.80 44.51
CA PRO A 62 18.96 -11.44 43.98
C PRO A 62 20.11 -10.71 44.70
N ALA A 63 20.55 -11.18 45.84
CA ALA A 63 21.71 -10.63 46.56
C ALA A 63 23.05 -11.18 46.06
N GLU A 64 23.07 -12.20 45.20
CA GLU A 64 24.29 -12.78 44.64
C GLU A 64 24.85 -11.88 43.51
N PRO A 65 26.09 -11.38 43.62
CA PRO A 65 26.69 -10.57 42.56
C PRO A 65 26.91 -11.34 41.24
N PRO A 66 26.84 -10.69 40.10
CA PRO A 66 26.53 -9.28 39.92
C PRO A 66 25.03 -8.99 40.06
N LEU A 67 24.69 -7.84 40.67
CA LEU A 67 23.31 -7.54 41.03
C LEU A 67 22.44 -7.19 39.84
N LYS A 68 22.67 -6.06 39.19
CA LYS A 68 21.83 -5.57 38.09
C LYS A 68 22.09 -6.33 36.79
N GLU A 69 21.05 -6.61 35.99
CA GLU A 69 21.17 -7.13 34.63
C GLU A 69 20.11 -6.49 33.74
N MET A 70 20.53 -5.52 32.89
CA MET A 70 19.59 -4.69 32.14
C MET A 70 18.98 -5.37 30.94
N SER A 71 19.67 -6.31 30.29
CA SER A 71 19.06 -7.02 29.16
C SER A 71 17.86 -7.88 29.58
N GLY A 72 18.01 -8.64 30.69
CA GLY A 72 16.90 -9.41 31.27
C GLY A 72 15.76 -8.51 31.74
N THR A 73 16.12 -7.41 32.45
CA THR A 73 15.16 -6.42 32.93
C THR A 73 14.29 -5.87 31.78
N LEU A 74 14.90 -5.48 30.68
CA LEU A 74 14.20 -4.85 29.57
C LEU A 74 13.41 -5.84 28.71
N PHE A 75 13.89 -7.07 28.52
CA PHE A 75 13.11 -8.12 27.89
C PHE A 75 11.86 -8.49 28.70
N ILE A 76 11.98 -8.57 30.01
CA ILE A 76 10.85 -8.84 30.93
C ILE A 76 9.85 -7.68 30.85
N MET A 77 10.35 -6.45 30.97
CA MET A 77 9.53 -5.25 30.86
C MET A 77 8.80 -5.18 29.53
N TYR A 78 9.48 -5.46 28.40
CA TYR A 78 8.89 -5.49 27.07
C TYR A 78 7.71 -6.47 27.01
N GLY A 79 7.91 -7.71 27.47
CA GLY A 79 6.85 -8.71 27.46
C GLY A 79 5.63 -8.31 28.31
N MET A 80 5.88 -7.73 29.50
CA MET A 80 4.81 -7.23 30.38
C MET A 80 4.08 -6.03 29.75
N MET A 81 4.81 -5.03 29.24
CA MET A 81 4.19 -3.83 28.64
C MET A 81 3.37 -4.17 27.39
N TRP A 82 3.89 -5.07 26.55
CA TRP A 82 3.14 -5.59 25.42
C TRP A 82 1.86 -6.31 25.89
N GLY A 83 1.96 -7.13 26.93
CA GLY A 83 0.81 -7.81 27.53
C GLY A 83 -0.26 -6.84 28.02
N VAL A 84 0.12 -5.72 28.64
CA VAL A 84 -0.76 -4.63 29.07
C VAL A 84 -1.38 -3.94 27.85
N ASN A 85 -0.57 -3.61 26.84
CA ASN A 85 -1.06 -2.97 25.62
C ASN A 85 -2.08 -3.81 24.85
N GLN A 86 -1.95 -5.14 24.91
CA GLN A 86 -2.90 -6.08 24.27
C GLN A 86 -4.09 -6.45 25.17
N GLY A 87 -4.14 -5.98 26.40
CA GLY A 87 -5.19 -6.34 27.38
C GLY A 87 -5.11 -7.76 27.92
N TYR A 88 -3.95 -8.42 27.80
CA TYR A 88 -3.71 -9.75 28.38
C TYR A 88 -3.29 -9.67 29.84
N LEU A 89 -2.65 -8.58 30.25
CA LEU A 89 -2.24 -8.28 31.62
C LEU A 89 -3.01 -7.07 32.14
N ASP A 90 -3.37 -7.09 33.43
CA ASP A 90 -4.08 -5.99 34.07
C ASP A 90 -3.16 -4.76 34.21
N GLU A 91 -3.60 -3.63 33.71
CA GLU A 91 -2.80 -2.40 33.69
C GLU A 91 -2.50 -1.91 35.12
N LYS A 92 -3.49 -1.97 36.02
CA LYS A 92 -3.32 -1.49 37.42
C LYS A 92 -2.32 -2.33 38.16
N GLU A 93 -2.26 -3.61 37.88
CA GLU A 93 -1.35 -4.56 38.52
C GLU A 93 0.08 -4.46 37.99
N TYR A 94 0.27 -4.33 36.68
CA TYR A 94 1.60 -4.43 36.06
C TYR A 94 2.28 -3.09 35.78
N LEU A 95 1.54 -2.00 35.65
CA LEU A 95 2.12 -0.68 35.34
C LEU A 95 3.09 -0.18 36.44
N PRO A 96 2.85 -0.38 37.76
CA PRO A 96 3.82 -0.03 38.79
C PRO A 96 5.15 -0.78 38.64
N VAL A 97 5.10 -2.08 38.30
CA VAL A 97 6.29 -2.93 38.05
C VAL A 97 7.07 -2.42 36.84
N ILE A 98 6.36 -2.13 35.74
CA ILE A 98 6.93 -1.63 34.48
C ILE A 98 7.59 -0.27 34.69
N ARG A 99 6.97 0.65 35.44
CA ARG A 99 7.53 1.99 35.72
C ARG A 99 8.83 1.90 36.51
N LYS A 100 8.90 1.03 37.52
CA LYS A 100 10.14 0.80 38.28
C LYS A 100 11.25 0.25 37.37
N ALA A 101 10.92 -0.71 36.52
CA ALA A 101 11.88 -1.27 35.56
C ALA A 101 12.38 -0.23 34.54
N TRP A 102 11.50 0.64 34.06
CA TRP A 102 11.87 1.72 33.14
C TRP A 102 12.80 2.73 33.83
N GLN A 103 12.51 3.12 35.07
CA GLN A 103 13.38 4.00 35.84
C GLN A 103 14.77 3.37 36.02
N ALA A 104 14.85 2.11 36.46
CA ALA A 104 16.12 1.39 36.60
C ALA A 104 16.92 1.33 35.29
N ALA A 105 16.22 1.21 34.15
CA ALA A 105 16.85 1.22 32.81
C ALA A 105 17.35 2.62 32.44
N CYS A 106 16.61 3.69 32.75
CA CYS A 106 17.06 5.07 32.53
C CYS A 106 18.30 5.39 33.39
N ASP A 107 18.31 4.95 34.64
CA ASP A 107 19.44 5.14 35.58
C ASP A 107 20.67 4.30 35.19
N ALA A 108 20.50 3.32 34.30
CA ALA A 108 21.59 2.50 33.78
C ALA A 108 22.22 3.04 32.50
N VAL A 109 21.68 4.13 31.92
CA VAL A 109 22.29 4.83 30.78
C VAL A 109 23.46 5.67 31.31
N ASN A 110 24.64 5.43 30.76
CA ASN A 110 25.87 6.14 31.18
C ASN A 110 25.97 7.54 30.56
N ALA A 111 27.03 8.27 30.87
CA ALA A 111 27.26 9.64 30.41
C ALA A 111 27.43 9.73 28.88
N GLU A 112 27.88 8.67 28.24
CA GLU A 112 28.05 8.55 26.79
C GLU A 112 26.72 8.19 26.07
N GLY A 113 25.62 8.01 26.82
CA GLY A 113 24.29 7.62 26.28
C GLY A 113 24.14 6.13 25.96
N ALA A 114 25.07 5.29 26.40
CA ALA A 114 25.01 3.85 26.24
C ALA A 114 24.30 3.19 27.44
N LEU A 115 23.49 2.15 27.16
CA LEU A 115 22.90 1.33 28.22
C LEU A 115 23.99 0.46 28.85
N GLY A 116 24.28 0.68 30.14
CA GLY A 116 25.22 -0.13 30.92
C GLY A 116 24.56 -1.32 31.62
N TRP A 117 25.34 -2.03 32.42
CA TRP A 117 24.91 -3.20 33.21
C TRP A 117 24.33 -4.32 32.32
N VAL A 118 24.87 -4.48 31.12
CA VAL A 118 24.49 -5.55 30.20
C VAL A 118 25.59 -6.62 30.22
N GLN A 119 25.26 -7.75 30.80
CA GLN A 119 26.22 -8.85 30.88
C GLN A 119 26.59 -9.34 29.44
N PRO A 120 27.89 -9.50 29.14
CA PRO A 120 28.34 -10.13 27.89
C PRO A 120 27.80 -11.55 27.69
N ILE A 121 27.93 -12.09 26.49
CA ILE A 121 27.50 -13.47 26.17
C ILE A 121 28.29 -14.45 27.05
N ALA A 122 27.58 -15.25 27.85
CA ALA A 122 28.14 -16.24 28.75
C ALA A 122 27.15 -17.38 29.02
N ASP A 123 27.63 -18.48 29.58
CA ASP A 123 26.83 -19.62 30.01
C ASP A 123 26.23 -19.45 31.42
N LYS A 124 26.76 -18.48 32.18
CA LYS A 124 26.37 -18.15 33.56
C LYS A 124 26.59 -16.67 33.83
N PRO A 125 25.99 -16.11 34.89
CA PRO A 125 26.34 -14.78 35.39
C PRO A 125 27.83 -14.66 35.66
N GLY A 126 28.43 -13.57 35.17
CA GLY A 126 29.86 -13.24 35.33
C GLY A 126 30.05 -11.83 35.89
N HIS A 127 31.29 -11.33 35.81
CA HIS A 127 31.59 -9.95 36.21
C HIS A 127 31.26 -9.01 35.07
N TYR A 128 30.52 -7.93 35.35
CA TYR A 128 30.22 -6.81 34.47
C TYR A 128 29.85 -5.58 35.31
N SER A 129 29.82 -4.41 34.67
CA SER A 129 29.69 -3.11 35.32
C SER A 129 28.73 -2.19 34.58
N GLY A 130 28.57 -0.97 35.05
CA GLY A 130 27.80 0.08 34.35
C GLY A 130 28.37 0.50 33.01
N ASN A 131 29.62 0.13 32.69
CA ASN A 131 30.24 0.44 31.40
C ASN A 131 30.10 -0.69 30.36
N ASP A 132 29.66 -1.88 30.81
CA ASP A 132 29.49 -3.02 29.90
C ASP A 132 28.15 -2.93 29.19
N THR A 133 28.21 -2.88 27.85
CA THR A 133 27.05 -2.81 26.96
C THR A 133 27.15 -3.86 25.89
N GLU A 134 25.97 -4.27 25.36
CA GLU A 134 25.84 -5.23 24.27
C GLU A 134 24.65 -4.86 23.39
N VAL A 135 24.73 -5.19 22.10
CA VAL A 135 23.71 -4.83 21.10
C VAL A 135 22.31 -5.37 21.45
N TYR A 136 22.20 -6.54 22.06
CA TYR A 136 20.91 -7.10 22.48
C TYR A 136 20.32 -6.34 23.68
N GLY A 137 21.13 -5.73 24.54
CA GLY A 137 20.68 -4.83 25.61
C GLY A 137 20.05 -3.57 25.04
N SER A 138 20.73 -2.92 24.10
CA SER A 138 20.21 -1.75 23.37
C SER A 138 18.94 -2.10 22.61
N GLY A 139 18.88 -3.27 21.95
CA GLY A 139 17.68 -3.78 21.28
C GLY A 139 16.50 -3.98 22.25
N ALA A 140 16.74 -4.54 23.43
CA ALA A 140 15.72 -4.72 24.46
C ALA A 140 15.21 -3.37 25.00
N TYR A 141 16.11 -2.38 25.18
CA TYR A 141 15.75 -1.02 25.59
C TYR A 141 14.80 -0.36 24.59
N LEU A 142 15.10 -0.46 23.29
CA LEU A 142 14.25 0.08 22.22
C LEU A 142 12.89 -0.63 22.17
N LEU A 143 12.85 -1.95 22.29
CA LEU A 143 11.60 -2.72 22.30
C LEU A 143 10.71 -2.31 23.50
N ALA A 144 11.27 -2.25 24.69
CA ALA A 144 10.56 -1.86 25.91
C ALA A 144 10.07 -0.41 25.83
N GLY A 145 10.92 0.51 25.39
CA GLY A 145 10.60 1.93 25.20
C GLY A 145 9.49 2.15 24.14
N CYS A 146 9.52 1.40 23.03
CA CYS A 146 8.48 1.45 22.02
C CYS A 146 7.11 1.01 22.57
N GLU A 147 7.05 -0.04 23.39
CA GLU A 147 5.78 -0.47 23.99
C GLU A 147 5.28 0.53 25.05
N LEU A 148 6.17 1.10 25.84
CA LEU A 148 5.82 2.16 26.80
C LEU A 148 5.31 3.42 26.06
N ARG A 149 5.97 3.83 24.98
CA ARG A 149 5.53 4.96 24.15
C ARG A 149 4.12 4.73 23.58
N LYS A 150 3.80 3.52 23.13
CA LYS A 150 2.44 3.16 22.65
C LYS A 150 1.41 3.38 23.77
N TRP A 151 1.76 2.98 24.99
CA TRP A 151 0.88 3.20 26.14
C TRP A 151 0.67 4.70 26.41
N VAL A 152 1.73 5.53 26.42
CA VAL A 152 1.63 7.00 26.59
C VAL A 152 0.73 7.60 25.50
N ILE A 153 0.99 7.31 24.23
CA ILE A 153 0.16 7.81 23.11
C ILE A 153 -1.30 7.42 23.31
N ARG A 154 -1.56 6.21 23.79
CA ARG A 154 -2.93 5.76 24.07
C ARG A 154 -3.60 6.57 25.18
N GLN A 155 -2.86 6.99 26.20
CA GLN A 155 -3.39 7.87 27.27
C GLN A 155 -3.62 9.30 26.78
N ASP A 156 -2.70 9.83 25.99
CA ASP A 156 -2.80 11.21 25.43
C ASP A 156 -3.94 11.33 24.41
N HIS A 157 -4.32 10.21 23.80
CA HIS A 157 -5.40 10.17 22.78
C HIS A 157 -6.54 9.21 23.18
N PRO A 158 -7.31 9.49 24.26
CA PRO A 158 -8.37 8.57 24.71
C PRO A 158 -9.51 8.42 23.70
N ARG A 159 -9.71 9.42 22.83
CA ARG A 159 -10.74 9.43 21.77
C ARG A 159 -10.22 8.96 20.41
N ARG A 160 -9.02 8.36 20.33
CA ARG A 160 -8.49 7.84 19.09
C ARG A 160 -9.45 6.83 18.45
N LYS A 161 -9.49 6.79 17.13
CA LYS A 161 -10.17 5.73 16.40
C LYS A 161 -9.17 4.61 16.11
N THR A 162 -9.60 3.38 16.23
CA THR A 162 -8.78 2.21 15.86
C THR A 162 -9.27 1.65 14.54
N VAL A 163 -8.38 1.58 13.56
CA VAL A 163 -8.61 0.95 12.25
C VAL A 163 -7.96 -0.43 12.27
N SER A 164 -8.78 -1.47 12.34
CA SER A 164 -8.33 -2.86 12.24
C SER A 164 -8.43 -3.31 10.80
N VAL A 165 -7.31 -3.75 10.21
CA VAL A 165 -7.20 -4.17 8.82
C VAL A 165 -6.74 -5.61 8.76
N ALA A 166 -7.52 -6.48 8.10
CA ALA A 166 -7.18 -7.88 7.92
C ALA A 166 -6.97 -8.22 6.44
N ASN A 167 -5.91 -8.97 6.16
CA ASN A 167 -5.67 -9.59 4.86
C ASN A 167 -6.30 -10.99 4.85
N PRO A 168 -7.41 -11.20 4.13
CA PRO A 168 -8.08 -12.50 4.10
C PRO A 168 -7.38 -13.53 3.19
N LEU A 169 -6.39 -13.12 2.40
CA LEU A 169 -5.67 -13.98 1.47
C LEU A 169 -4.38 -14.53 2.08
N ASN A 170 -3.99 -15.72 1.63
CA ASN A 170 -2.69 -16.31 1.94
C ASN A 170 -1.57 -15.80 1.00
N VAL A 171 -1.55 -14.48 0.74
CA VAL A 171 -0.52 -13.81 -0.05
C VAL A 171 -0.06 -12.54 0.65
N PHE A 172 1.20 -12.16 0.43
CA PHE A 172 1.75 -10.90 0.91
C PHE A 172 1.24 -9.74 0.05
N ARG A 173 0.79 -8.65 0.69
CA ARG A 173 0.35 -7.41 0.05
C ARG A 173 1.28 -6.27 0.42
N PRO A 174 2.24 -5.94 -0.44
CA PRO A 174 3.14 -4.82 -0.19
C PRO A 174 2.44 -3.49 -0.47
N ARG A 175 2.66 -2.50 0.40
CA ARG A 175 2.17 -1.11 0.23
C ARG A 175 0.70 -1.03 -0.22
N GLU A 176 -0.16 -1.89 0.34
CA GLU A 176 -1.59 -1.86 0.01
C GLU A 176 -2.26 -0.63 0.62
N THR A 177 -3.04 0.07 -0.17
CA THR A 177 -3.77 1.26 0.26
C THR A 177 -4.98 0.89 1.11
N VAL A 178 -5.06 1.48 2.28
CA VAL A 178 -6.22 1.43 3.17
C VAL A 178 -7.00 2.72 3.02
N SER A 179 -8.27 2.61 2.71
CA SER A 179 -9.21 3.72 2.59
C SER A 179 -10.19 3.69 3.76
N VAL A 180 -10.30 4.80 4.46
CA VAL A 180 -11.20 4.97 5.61
C VAL A 180 -12.09 6.18 5.36
N PRO A 181 -13.42 6.06 5.47
CA PRO A 181 -14.31 7.21 5.40
C PRO A 181 -13.87 8.27 6.43
N TRP A 182 -13.75 9.52 5.98
CA TRP A 182 -13.33 10.63 6.80
C TRP A 182 -14.40 11.71 6.84
N ASN A 183 -14.77 12.10 8.05
CA ASN A 183 -15.63 13.24 8.26
C ASN A 183 -15.06 14.05 9.43
N PRO A 184 -14.31 15.12 9.15
CA PRO A 184 -13.63 15.89 10.20
C PRO A 184 -14.59 16.66 11.12
N GLY A 185 -15.87 16.80 10.76
CA GLY A 185 -16.77 17.75 11.42
C GLY A 185 -16.39 19.20 11.10
N LYS A 186 -17.30 20.15 11.35
CA LYS A 186 -17.04 21.58 11.09
C LYS A 186 -15.92 22.11 12.01
N GLY A 187 -14.91 22.76 11.43
CA GLY A 187 -13.89 23.52 12.16
C GLY A 187 -12.74 22.69 12.78
N ARG A 188 -12.58 21.42 12.42
CA ARG A 188 -11.43 20.62 12.88
C ARG A 188 -10.20 20.85 12.01
N ASP A 189 -9.08 21.11 12.66
CA ASP A 189 -7.77 21.23 12.01
C ASP A 189 -7.22 19.84 11.67
N SER A 190 -7.13 19.55 10.37
CA SER A 190 -6.55 18.29 9.88
C SER A 190 -5.02 18.30 9.80
N SER A 191 -4.36 19.45 10.00
CA SER A 191 -2.89 19.54 9.96
C SER A 191 -2.23 18.70 11.08
N ARG A 192 -2.95 18.49 12.18
CA ARG A 192 -2.52 17.69 13.33
C ARG A 192 -3.13 16.29 13.36
N LEU A 193 -3.67 15.82 12.23
CA LEU A 193 -4.07 14.42 12.06
C LEU A 193 -2.83 13.55 11.91
N ARG A 194 -2.80 12.38 12.58
CA ARG A 194 -1.75 11.38 12.41
C ARG A 194 -2.35 9.99 12.31
N VAL A 195 -1.76 9.18 11.46
CA VAL A 195 -2.02 7.74 11.43
C VAL A 195 -0.82 7.04 12.07
N PHE A 196 -1.08 6.36 13.18
CA PHE A 196 -0.06 5.66 13.95
C PHE A 196 -0.15 4.16 13.72
N ASP A 197 0.91 3.58 13.22
CA ASP A 197 1.05 2.13 13.05
C ASP A 197 1.36 1.48 14.41
N VAL A 198 0.36 0.84 14.99
CA VAL A 198 0.48 0.26 16.34
C VAL A 198 1.53 -0.84 16.39
N ARG A 199 1.70 -1.62 15.32
CA ARG A 199 2.70 -2.68 15.27
C ARG A 199 4.12 -2.11 15.27
N ASN A 200 4.39 -1.17 14.36
CA ASN A 200 5.73 -0.60 14.18
C ASN A 200 6.04 0.53 15.17
N GLY A 201 5.05 1.05 15.89
CA GLY A 201 5.23 2.10 16.89
C GLY A 201 5.60 3.46 16.31
N CYS A 202 5.19 3.77 15.09
CA CYS A 202 5.53 5.01 14.39
C CYS A 202 4.33 5.65 13.68
N VAL A 203 4.42 6.96 13.46
CA VAL A 203 3.52 7.69 12.56
C VAL A 203 3.87 7.30 11.12
N ILE A 204 2.86 7.05 10.31
CA ILE A 204 3.02 6.70 8.89
C ILE A 204 2.42 7.79 8.00
N VAL A 205 2.90 7.83 6.75
CA VAL A 205 2.38 8.73 5.72
C VAL A 205 0.91 8.44 5.48
N HIS A 206 0.12 9.50 5.41
CA HIS A 206 -1.30 9.45 5.09
C HIS A 206 -1.68 10.65 4.19
N GLN A 207 -2.83 10.55 3.59
CA GLN A 207 -3.38 11.57 2.70
C GLN A 207 -4.88 11.71 2.97
N LEU A 208 -5.35 12.94 3.05
CA LEU A 208 -6.78 13.24 2.95
C LEU A 208 -7.14 13.46 1.49
N ALA A 209 -8.26 12.94 1.06
CA ALA A 209 -8.74 13.01 -0.30
C ALA A 209 -10.19 13.48 -0.35
N ASP A 210 -10.47 14.34 -1.31
CA ASP A 210 -11.80 14.71 -1.77
C ASP A 210 -12.15 13.79 -2.95
N THR A 211 -12.83 12.67 -2.64
CA THR A 211 -13.00 11.62 -3.65
C THR A 211 -14.18 11.86 -4.59
N ASP A 212 -15.08 12.78 -4.29
CA ASP A 212 -16.22 13.15 -5.14
C ASP A 212 -16.08 14.53 -5.80
N GLY A 213 -15.06 15.30 -5.38
CA GLY A 213 -14.72 16.59 -5.96
C GLY A 213 -15.65 17.73 -5.55
N ASP A 214 -16.26 17.63 -4.36
CA ASP A 214 -17.15 18.65 -3.81
C ASP A 214 -16.40 19.75 -3.01
N GLY A 215 -15.07 19.63 -2.89
CA GLY A 215 -14.19 20.53 -2.14
C GLY A 215 -14.01 20.14 -0.68
N ARG A 216 -14.51 19.00 -0.24
CA ARG A 216 -14.40 18.51 1.13
C ARG A 216 -13.67 17.18 1.19
N MET A 217 -12.76 17.06 2.14
CA MET A 217 -12.06 15.78 2.37
C MET A 217 -13.04 14.77 2.97
N ASP A 218 -13.29 13.69 2.25
CA ASP A 218 -14.22 12.61 2.61
C ASP A 218 -13.54 11.28 2.93
N THR A 219 -12.26 11.17 2.62
CA THR A 219 -11.52 9.91 2.73
C THR A 219 -10.12 10.13 3.30
N LEU A 220 -9.74 9.28 4.25
CA LEU A 220 -8.37 9.15 4.75
C LEU A 220 -7.72 7.94 4.10
N LEU A 221 -6.58 8.16 3.44
CA LEU A 221 -5.77 7.15 2.77
C LEU A 221 -4.43 6.96 3.49
N PHE A 222 -4.00 5.73 3.64
CA PHE A 222 -2.65 5.38 4.08
C PHE A 222 -2.23 4.02 3.54
N GLN A 223 -0.94 3.70 3.57
CA GLN A 223 -0.43 2.42 3.07
C GLN A 223 0.30 1.63 4.13
N SER A 224 0.19 0.31 4.03
CA SER A 224 0.98 -0.61 4.84
C SER A 224 1.20 -1.94 4.15
N ASN A 225 2.14 -2.73 4.70
CA ASN A 225 2.39 -4.10 4.27
C ASN A 225 1.51 -5.06 5.08
N PHE A 226 0.87 -6.01 4.41
CA PHE A 226 0.04 -7.02 5.06
C PHE A 226 0.56 -8.42 4.71
N ARG A 227 1.05 -9.15 5.72
CA ARG A 227 1.41 -10.55 5.56
C ARG A 227 0.17 -11.40 5.28
N ALA A 228 0.38 -12.58 4.72
CA ALA A 228 -0.64 -13.59 4.46
C ALA A 228 -1.46 -13.88 5.74
N GLY A 229 -2.79 -13.76 5.66
CA GLY A 229 -3.71 -14.03 6.77
C GLY A 229 -3.59 -13.10 7.98
N ALA A 230 -2.72 -12.09 7.94
CA ALA A 230 -2.45 -11.24 9.10
C ALA A 230 -3.46 -10.10 9.26
N SER A 231 -3.62 -9.66 10.51
CA SER A 231 -4.36 -8.44 10.86
C SER A 231 -3.44 -7.42 11.51
N ARG A 232 -3.70 -6.13 11.27
CA ARG A 232 -2.96 -5.00 11.83
C ARG A 232 -3.90 -3.94 12.32
N ASP A 233 -3.53 -3.26 13.41
CA ASP A 233 -4.26 -2.12 13.95
C ASP A 233 -3.48 -0.82 13.71
N PHE A 234 -4.21 0.23 13.37
CA PHE A 234 -3.72 1.60 13.21
C PHE A 234 -4.57 2.53 14.07
N TRP A 235 -3.96 3.55 14.64
CA TRP A 235 -4.70 4.58 15.36
C TRP A 235 -4.78 5.85 14.51
N ILE A 236 -5.97 6.41 14.42
CA ILE A 236 -6.19 7.75 13.90
C ILE A 236 -6.19 8.68 15.12
N LEU A 237 -5.20 9.58 15.15
CA LEU A 237 -4.95 10.53 16.23
C LEU A 237 -5.27 11.92 15.73
N GLU A 238 -6.35 12.51 16.26
CA GLU A 238 -6.71 13.90 16.00
C GLU A 238 -6.02 14.82 17.02
N ASN A 239 -5.66 16.05 16.62
CA ASN A 239 -4.97 17.04 17.45
C ASN A 239 -3.67 16.52 18.08
N SER A 240 -2.95 15.66 17.36
CA SER A 240 -1.73 15.03 17.85
C SER A 240 -0.57 16.02 17.89
N SER A 241 0.27 15.91 18.93
CA SER A 241 1.56 16.60 19.04
C SER A 241 2.72 15.84 18.39
N LEU A 242 2.47 14.63 17.89
CA LEU A 242 3.49 13.84 17.21
C LEU A 242 3.88 14.48 15.88
N ASP A 243 5.15 14.35 15.52
CA ASP A 243 5.63 14.77 14.21
C ASP A 243 4.96 14.00 13.08
N ALA A 244 4.76 14.67 11.94
CA ALA A 244 4.30 14.01 10.73
C ALA A 244 5.41 13.11 10.17
N ALA A 245 5.01 11.98 9.57
CA ALA A 245 5.96 11.20 8.78
C ALA A 245 6.41 12.01 7.55
N PRO A 246 7.69 12.01 7.18
CA PRO A 246 8.16 12.64 5.94
C PRO A 246 7.41 12.07 4.75
N ALA A 247 6.87 12.94 3.92
CA ALA A 247 6.07 12.56 2.75
C ALA A 247 6.53 13.32 1.51
N GLU A 248 6.65 12.61 0.41
CA GLU A 248 6.88 13.17 -0.93
C GLU A 248 5.64 12.93 -1.78
N GLU A 249 5.29 13.89 -2.62
CA GLU A 249 4.21 13.74 -3.59
C GLU A 249 4.69 12.86 -4.74
N VAL A 250 4.47 11.55 -4.63
CA VAL A 250 4.90 10.56 -5.62
C VAL A 250 3.80 10.17 -6.60
N CYS A 251 2.55 10.51 -6.29
CA CYS A 251 1.39 10.29 -7.16
C CYS A 251 0.92 11.62 -7.71
N PHE A 252 1.08 11.80 -9.00
CA PHE A 252 0.90 13.08 -9.68
C PHE A 252 0.10 12.92 -10.96
N SER A 253 -0.76 13.90 -11.26
CA SER A 253 -1.48 13.99 -12.54
C SER A 253 -1.67 15.44 -12.93
N ARG A 254 -1.59 15.74 -14.23
CA ARG A 254 -1.85 17.07 -14.76
C ARG A 254 -2.30 17.07 -16.22
N HIS A 255 -2.98 18.14 -16.59
CA HIS A 255 -3.18 18.55 -17.98
C HIS A 255 -1.89 19.12 -18.57
N VAL A 256 -1.62 18.86 -19.85
CA VAL A 256 -0.40 19.20 -20.56
C VAL A 256 -0.75 19.98 -21.84
N PRO A 257 -1.16 21.25 -21.73
CA PRO A 257 -1.55 22.06 -22.88
C PRO A 257 -0.38 22.30 -23.84
N GLU A 258 0.85 22.30 -23.33
CA GLU A 258 2.08 22.45 -24.11
C GLU A 258 2.34 21.28 -25.08
N ARG A 259 1.62 20.14 -24.93
CA ARG A 259 1.70 19.01 -25.83
C ARG A 259 0.29 18.61 -26.30
N LEU A 260 -0.33 19.47 -27.08
CA LEU A 260 -1.61 19.22 -27.75
C LEU A 260 -2.73 18.74 -26.80
N ASP A 261 -2.77 19.32 -25.60
CA ASP A 261 -3.73 19.00 -24.53
C ASP A 261 -3.66 17.55 -24.03
N ASP A 262 -2.49 16.91 -23.98
CA ASP A 262 -2.37 15.62 -23.32
C ASP A 262 -2.79 15.71 -21.84
N PHE A 263 -3.18 14.59 -21.26
CA PHE A 263 -3.31 14.45 -19.82
C PHE A 263 -2.47 13.27 -19.36
N ALA A 264 -1.58 13.50 -18.39
CA ALA A 264 -0.63 12.51 -17.92
C ALA A 264 -0.71 12.30 -16.41
N TRP A 265 -0.43 11.07 -15.95
CA TRP A 265 -0.37 10.72 -14.54
C TRP A 265 0.71 9.68 -14.29
N GLU A 266 1.31 9.76 -13.09
CA GLU A 266 2.36 8.85 -12.65
C GLU A 266 2.34 8.61 -11.15
N ASN A 267 3.01 7.53 -10.76
CA ASN A 267 3.46 7.29 -9.41
C ASN A 267 4.97 6.95 -9.41
N ASP A 268 5.48 6.39 -8.31
CA ASP A 268 6.87 5.93 -8.21
C ASP A 268 7.22 4.69 -9.06
N ARG A 269 6.27 4.11 -9.84
CA ARG A 269 6.47 2.88 -10.63
C ARG A 269 6.19 3.02 -12.11
N THR A 270 5.14 3.72 -12.48
CA THR A 270 4.63 3.80 -13.84
C THR A 270 4.16 5.20 -14.19
N ALA A 271 4.13 5.53 -15.47
CA ALA A 271 3.56 6.77 -15.99
C ALA A 271 2.69 6.46 -17.22
N HIS A 272 1.63 7.22 -17.36
CA HIS A 272 0.62 7.06 -18.41
C HIS A 272 0.20 8.40 -18.98
N ARG A 273 -0.35 8.37 -20.19
CA ARG A 273 -1.04 9.53 -20.78
C ARG A 273 -2.27 9.12 -21.59
N ILE A 274 -3.16 10.06 -21.77
CA ILE A 274 -4.25 10.02 -22.74
C ILE A 274 -4.20 11.25 -23.61
N TYR A 275 -4.57 11.08 -24.88
CA TYR A 275 -4.44 12.11 -25.90
C TYR A 275 -5.54 13.15 -25.82
N GLY A 276 -5.11 14.41 -25.87
CA GLY A 276 -5.98 15.56 -25.84
C GLY A 276 -6.74 15.83 -27.12
N PRO A 277 -7.74 16.74 -27.08
CA PRO A 277 -8.54 17.09 -28.27
C PRO A 277 -7.71 17.71 -29.37
N ALA A 278 -6.64 18.43 -29.07
CA ALA A 278 -5.77 19.02 -30.10
C ALA A 278 -4.97 17.97 -30.86
N VAL A 279 -4.64 16.81 -30.28
CA VAL A 279 -3.93 15.72 -30.96
C VAL A 279 -4.75 15.19 -32.16
N SER A 280 -6.08 15.21 -32.10
CA SER A 280 -6.96 14.72 -33.16
C SER A 280 -7.07 15.65 -34.39
N ARG A 281 -6.58 16.90 -34.27
CA ARG A 281 -6.57 17.84 -35.39
C ARG A 281 -5.59 17.37 -36.46
N PRO A 282 -5.84 17.64 -37.74
CA PRO A 282 -4.86 17.38 -38.79
C PRO A 282 -3.58 18.18 -38.59
N ALA A 283 -2.48 17.70 -39.14
CA ALA A 283 -1.24 18.49 -39.20
C ALA A 283 -1.44 19.77 -40.02
N PRO A 284 -0.82 20.94 -39.65
CA PRO A 284 0.18 21.08 -38.59
C PRO A 284 -0.36 21.35 -37.17
N GLU A 285 -1.67 21.57 -36.98
CA GLU A 285 -2.28 21.94 -35.69
C GLU A 285 -2.39 20.75 -34.73
N GLY A 286 -2.19 19.52 -35.19
CA GLY A 286 -2.24 18.28 -34.44
C GLY A 286 -1.50 17.15 -35.12
N GLU A 287 -1.79 15.92 -34.75
CA GLU A 287 -1.17 14.70 -35.31
C GLU A 287 -2.16 13.83 -36.09
N GLY A 288 -3.43 14.23 -36.16
CA GLY A 288 -4.49 13.43 -36.76
C GLY A 288 -4.84 12.14 -36.04
N LEU A 289 -4.34 11.96 -34.79
CA LEU A 289 -4.54 10.74 -34.01
C LEU A 289 -5.85 10.82 -33.23
N VAL A 290 -6.78 9.94 -33.55
CA VAL A 290 -8.06 9.77 -32.86
C VAL A 290 -8.02 8.50 -32.04
N SER A 291 -7.94 8.64 -30.72
CA SER A 291 -7.89 7.51 -29.78
C SER A 291 -8.33 7.90 -28.38
N SER A 292 -9.14 7.06 -27.74
CA SER A 292 -9.40 7.08 -26.28
C SER A 292 -8.60 6.00 -25.53
N GLY A 293 -7.59 5.44 -26.17
CA GLY A 293 -6.67 4.49 -25.58
C GLY A 293 -5.67 5.17 -24.65
N THR A 294 -5.09 4.38 -23.75
CA THR A 294 -4.09 4.84 -22.82
C THR A 294 -2.69 4.46 -23.29
N ASP A 295 -1.80 5.42 -23.22
CA ASP A 295 -0.37 5.26 -23.45
C ASP A 295 0.35 4.95 -22.14
N VAL A 296 1.54 4.35 -22.25
CA VAL A 296 2.39 4.06 -21.08
C VAL A 296 3.85 4.38 -21.35
N TRP A 297 4.47 5.01 -20.38
CA TRP A 297 5.90 5.28 -20.41
C TRP A 297 6.65 4.33 -19.46
N SER A 298 7.70 3.74 -20.01
CA SER A 298 8.67 2.97 -19.22
C SER A 298 9.54 3.92 -18.43
N LYS A 299 9.48 3.87 -17.10
CA LYS A 299 10.20 4.80 -16.22
C LYS A 299 11.00 4.10 -15.14
N LYS A 300 12.08 4.75 -14.70
CA LYS A 300 12.85 4.33 -13.53
C LYS A 300 12.02 4.50 -12.27
N ALA A 301 12.09 3.50 -11.39
CA ALA A 301 11.38 3.54 -10.12
C ALA A 301 11.85 4.73 -9.24
N GLY A 302 10.88 5.42 -8.62
CA GLY A 302 11.14 6.57 -7.74
C GLY A 302 11.50 7.88 -8.46
N VAL A 303 11.59 7.90 -9.80
CA VAL A 303 11.94 9.11 -10.56
C VAL A 303 10.69 9.71 -11.21
N PRO A 304 10.27 10.95 -10.91
CA PRO A 304 9.19 11.61 -11.62
C PRO A 304 9.64 11.97 -13.04
N VAL A 305 8.80 11.67 -14.05
CA VAL A 305 9.16 11.84 -15.46
C VAL A 305 8.25 12.77 -16.25
N ILE A 306 7.00 12.98 -15.84
CA ILE A 306 6.02 13.74 -16.63
C ILE A 306 6.56 15.12 -17.00
N ASN A 307 6.92 15.93 -16.02
CA ASN A 307 7.39 17.29 -16.28
C ASN A 307 8.72 17.32 -17.01
N GLU A 308 9.61 16.36 -16.74
CA GLU A 308 10.90 16.28 -17.41
C GLU A 308 10.76 15.90 -18.88
N PHE A 309 9.95 14.90 -19.21
CA PHE A 309 9.76 14.40 -20.55
C PHE A 309 9.12 15.46 -21.45
N TYR A 310 8.05 16.08 -20.98
CA TYR A 310 7.39 17.14 -21.76
C TYR A 310 8.28 18.39 -21.93
N LYS A 311 9.06 18.78 -20.93
CA LYS A 311 9.99 19.90 -21.05
C LYS A 311 11.09 19.65 -22.08
N LYS A 312 11.62 18.42 -22.15
CA LYS A 312 12.72 18.06 -23.07
C LYS A 312 12.23 17.72 -24.47
N GLY A 313 11.00 17.23 -24.61
CA GLY A 313 10.39 16.84 -25.90
C GLY A 313 11.00 15.61 -26.58
N ASP A 314 12.15 15.11 -26.12
CA ASP A 314 12.83 13.90 -26.66
C ASP A 314 12.77 12.78 -25.62
N TYR A 315 11.57 12.22 -25.44
CA TYR A 315 11.32 11.13 -24.48
C TYR A 315 11.27 9.74 -25.12
N HIS A 316 11.57 9.61 -26.42
CA HIS A 316 11.66 8.32 -27.11
C HIS A 316 13.03 7.63 -26.95
N ARG A 317 13.98 8.27 -26.25
CA ARG A 317 15.30 7.72 -25.93
C ARG A 317 15.52 7.64 -24.43
N ASP A 318 15.97 6.46 -23.96
CA ASP A 318 16.36 6.29 -22.55
C ASP A 318 17.59 7.14 -22.24
N ARG A 319 17.42 8.14 -21.38
CA ARG A 319 18.49 8.99 -20.84
C ARG A 319 18.80 8.68 -19.37
N GLY A 320 18.46 7.47 -18.91
CA GLY A 320 18.64 7.00 -17.54
C GLY A 320 17.41 7.12 -16.64
N ASN A 321 16.35 7.82 -17.10
CA ASN A 321 15.09 8.00 -16.37
C ASN A 321 13.93 7.17 -16.94
N GLY A 322 14.09 6.68 -18.17
CA GLY A 322 13.07 5.91 -18.89
C GLY A 322 12.82 6.49 -20.28
N LEU A 323 11.79 5.97 -20.95
CA LEU A 323 11.44 6.39 -22.31
C LEU A 323 9.99 6.02 -22.65
N ASP A 324 9.46 6.66 -23.66
CA ASP A 324 8.27 6.26 -24.40
C ASP A 324 8.65 5.31 -25.54
N MET A 325 8.31 4.04 -25.38
CA MET A 325 8.53 3.02 -26.42
C MET A 325 7.26 2.26 -26.79
N TYR A 326 6.13 2.66 -26.20
CA TYR A 326 4.83 2.06 -26.45
C TYR A 326 4.10 2.76 -27.59
N HIS A 327 3.34 2.01 -28.41
CA HIS A 327 2.60 2.54 -29.54
C HIS A 327 1.10 2.28 -29.38
N VAL A 328 0.32 3.33 -29.21
CA VAL A 328 -1.15 3.26 -29.06
C VAL A 328 -1.86 3.19 -30.43
N GLY A 329 -1.52 4.08 -31.35
CA GLY A 329 -2.26 4.24 -32.61
C GLY A 329 -3.76 4.49 -32.38
N PRO A 330 -4.64 4.10 -33.31
CA PRO A 330 -6.10 4.23 -33.15
C PRO A 330 -6.71 3.21 -32.19
N GLY A 331 -5.91 2.28 -31.66
CA GLY A 331 -6.33 1.23 -30.71
C GLY A 331 -6.63 1.75 -29.31
N ARG A 332 -6.73 0.79 -28.36
CA ARG A 332 -6.96 1.10 -26.93
C ARG A 332 -5.68 1.22 -26.14
N GLY A 333 -4.53 1.06 -26.78
CA GLY A 333 -3.25 1.11 -26.11
C GLY A 333 -3.15 0.07 -24.98
N CYS A 334 -2.57 0.44 -23.84
CA CYS A 334 -2.49 -0.43 -22.68
C CYS A 334 -3.80 -0.53 -21.87
N GLY A 335 -4.86 0.16 -22.30
CA GLY A 335 -6.19 0.05 -21.70
C GLY A 335 -7.20 1.05 -22.24
N GLY A 336 -8.44 0.60 -22.41
CA GLY A 336 -9.57 1.39 -22.83
C GLY A 336 -10.85 0.57 -22.86
N ILE A 337 -11.97 1.23 -23.20
CA ILE A 337 -13.26 0.55 -23.35
C ILE A 337 -13.80 0.62 -24.78
N ALA A 338 -14.74 -0.27 -25.06
CA ALA A 338 -15.62 -0.21 -26.24
C ALA A 338 -17.07 -0.51 -25.83
N VAL A 339 -18.01 0.02 -26.58
CA VAL A 339 -19.42 -0.38 -26.57
C VAL A 339 -19.65 -1.35 -27.73
N PHE A 340 -20.26 -2.49 -27.45
CA PHE A 340 -20.51 -3.53 -28.46
C PHE A 340 -21.99 -3.54 -28.85
N ARG A 341 -22.24 -3.42 -30.17
CA ARG A 341 -23.56 -3.49 -30.74
C ARG A 341 -23.48 -4.07 -32.13
N ASP A 342 -24.45 -4.91 -32.50
CA ASP A 342 -24.58 -5.54 -33.82
C ASP A 342 -23.25 -6.19 -34.29
N GLY A 343 -22.53 -6.85 -33.34
CA GLY A 343 -21.25 -7.50 -33.59
C GLY A 343 -20.06 -6.55 -33.80
N LYS A 344 -20.25 -5.24 -33.63
CA LYS A 344 -19.19 -4.23 -33.84
C LYS A 344 -18.79 -3.55 -32.52
N ALA A 345 -17.49 -3.23 -32.41
CA ALA A 345 -16.96 -2.38 -31.38
C ALA A 345 -17.10 -0.90 -31.76
N HIS A 346 -17.70 -0.12 -30.90
CA HIS A 346 -17.82 1.33 -31.04
C HIS A 346 -17.02 2.00 -29.95
N VAL A 347 -16.07 2.84 -30.32
CA VAL A 347 -15.11 3.48 -29.43
C VAL A 347 -15.24 4.99 -29.45
N SER A 348 -14.94 5.65 -28.34
CA SER A 348 -14.86 7.10 -28.22
C SER A 348 -13.60 7.66 -28.89
N SER A 349 -13.59 8.97 -29.09
CA SER A 349 -12.42 9.73 -29.55
C SER A 349 -11.56 10.20 -28.39
N ASN A 350 -10.67 11.18 -28.60
CA ASN A 350 -9.88 11.86 -27.59
C ASN A 350 -10.80 12.45 -26.51
N TRP A 351 -10.27 12.66 -25.30
CA TRP A 351 -11.08 13.17 -24.21
C TRP A 351 -11.65 14.57 -24.49
N ALA A 352 -12.78 14.89 -23.86
CA ALA A 352 -13.46 16.17 -24.03
C ALA A 352 -13.28 17.12 -22.82
N ARG A 353 -13.24 16.55 -21.61
CA ARG A 353 -13.03 17.30 -20.35
C ARG A 353 -12.22 16.44 -19.39
N VAL A 354 -11.34 17.09 -18.64
CA VAL A 354 -10.56 16.43 -17.61
C VAL A 354 -10.44 17.34 -16.39
N ARG A 355 -10.40 16.76 -15.19
CA ARG A 355 -10.25 17.46 -13.92
C ARG A 355 -9.44 16.61 -12.96
N THR A 356 -8.29 17.09 -12.51
CA THR A 356 -7.59 16.50 -11.36
C THR A 356 -8.43 16.70 -10.11
N LEU A 357 -8.67 15.64 -9.36
CA LEU A 357 -9.32 15.69 -8.05
C LEU A 357 -8.30 15.97 -6.96
N TYR A 358 -7.24 15.18 -6.93
CA TYR A 358 -6.12 15.35 -6.00
C TYR A 358 -4.86 14.63 -6.49
N ASN A 359 -3.71 15.12 -6.00
CA ASN A 359 -2.41 14.49 -6.04
C ASN A 359 -1.92 14.23 -4.60
N GLY A 360 -0.88 13.43 -4.40
CA GLY A 360 -0.33 13.26 -3.05
C GLY A 360 0.62 12.09 -2.87
N PRO A 361 1.00 11.81 -1.62
CA PRO A 361 1.99 10.78 -1.33
C PRO A 361 1.44 9.34 -1.41
N VAL A 362 0.10 9.17 -1.38
CA VAL A 362 -0.54 7.85 -1.36
C VAL A 362 -1.25 7.53 -2.66
N GLN A 363 -1.94 8.51 -3.23
CA GLN A 363 -2.78 8.31 -4.42
C GLN A 363 -2.93 9.61 -5.20
N THR A 364 -3.05 9.50 -6.53
CA THR A 364 -3.61 10.56 -7.40
C THR A 364 -4.94 10.12 -7.97
N ALA A 365 -5.86 11.05 -8.18
CA ALA A 365 -7.13 10.80 -8.85
C ALA A 365 -7.55 11.96 -9.76
N PHE A 366 -8.22 11.62 -10.85
CA PHE A 366 -8.82 12.57 -11.79
C PHE A 366 -10.07 12.00 -12.44
N GLU A 367 -10.87 12.89 -12.97
CA GLU A 367 -12.01 12.54 -13.82
C GLU A 367 -11.76 12.97 -15.26
N VAL A 368 -12.19 12.14 -16.19
CA VAL A 368 -12.15 12.43 -17.61
C VAL A 368 -13.45 12.02 -18.25
N SER A 369 -14.00 12.86 -19.14
CA SER A 369 -15.21 12.56 -19.91
C SER A 369 -14.94 12.63 -21.41
N TYR A 370 -15.67 11.81 -22.15
CA TYR A 370 -15.61 11.68 -23.59
C TYR A 370 -16.88 12.20 -24.21
N ALA A 371 -16.73 12.91 -25.33
CA ALA A 371 -17.89 13.41 -26.08
C ALA A 371 -18.76 12.23 -26.54
N PRO A 372 -20.10 12.40 -26.66
CA PRO A 372 -20.98 11.35 -27.14
C PRO A 372 -20.60 10.87 -28.53
N TRP A 373 -20.45 9.54 -28.73
CA TRP A 373 -20.09 8.92 -30.00
C TRP A 373 -21.18 7.96 -30.47
N ASN A 374 -21.26 7.76 -31.78
CA ASN A 374 -22.26 6.89 -32.41
C ASN A 374 -21.98 5.41 -32.10
N VAL A 375 -23.04 4.68 -31.74
CA VAL A 375 -23.00 3.23 -31.46
C VAL A 375 -23.98 2.45 -32.33
N GLY A 376 -24.44 3.03 -33.44
CA GLY A 376 -25.42 2.45 -34.34
C GLY A 376 -26.86 2.67 -33.90
N GLY A 377 -27.81 2.42 -34.83
CA GLY A 377 -29.24 2.50 -34.55
C GLY A 377 -29.75 3.86 -34.08
N GLY A 378 -29.09 4.97 -34.45
CA GLY A 378 -29.44 6.32 -34.00
C GLY A 378 -29.06 6.64 -32.57
N MET A 379 -28.34 5.76 -31.89
CA MET A 379 -27.94 5.94 -30.48
C MET A 379 -26.51 6.47 -30.34
N LYS A 380 -26.28 7.21 -29.28
CA LYS A 380 -24.95 7.68 -28.88
C LYS A 380 -24.62 7.19 -27.46
N ALA A 381 -23.40 6.73 -27.28
CA ALA A 381 -22.84 6.46 -25.95
C ALA A 381 -22.06 7.69 -25.47
N ALA A 382 -22.02 7.89 -24.15
CA ALA A 382 -21.13 8.85 -23.48
C ALA A 382 -20.47 8.18 -22.31
N GLU A 383 -19.22 8.53 -22.01
CA GLU A 383 -18.45 7.94 -20.92
C GLU A 383 -17.86 9.01 -20.01
N THR A 384 -17.90 8.73 -18.70
CA THR A 384 -17.08 9.42 -17.70
C THR A 384 -16.24 8.37 -16.97
N ARG A 385 -14.94 8.61 -16.84
CA ARG A 385 -14.00 7.79 -16.08
C ARG A 385 -13.55 8.54 -14.84
N LYS A 386 -13.56 7.85 -13.69
CA LYS A 386 -12.74 8.21 -12.53
C LYS A 386 -11.53 7.31 -12.52
N VAL A 387 -10.35 7.91 -12.56
CA VAL A 387 -9.08 7.21 -12.63
C VAL A 387 -8.32 7.44 -11.33
N THR A 388 -7.76 6.37 -10.75
CA THR A 388 -6.95 6.44 -9.52
C THR A 388 -5.69 5.61 -9.67
N LEU A 389 -4.56 6.15 -9.20
CA LEU A 389 -3.26 5.45 -9.18
C LEU A 389 -2.62 5.58 -7.81
N ASP A 390 -2.38 4.44 -7.17
CA ASP A 390 -1.76 4.35 -5.84
C ASP A 390 -0.25 4.34 -5.93
N ALA A 391 0.42 4.92 -4.95
CA ALA A 391 1.86 4.79 -4.77
C ALA A 391 2.27 3.30 -4.69
N GLY A 392 3.38 2.94 -5.35
CA GLY A 392 3.89 1.56 -5.38
C GLY A 392 3.16 0.58 -6.28
N SER A 393 2.03 0.97 -6.88
CA SER A 393 1.25 0.13 -7.79
C SER A 393 1.77 0.19 -9.22
N HIS A 394 1.73 -0.94 -9.93
CA HIS A 394 1.86 -1.00 -11.39
C HIS A 394 0.51 -0.81 -12.09
N PHE A 395 -0.60 -0.74 -11.35
CA PHE A 395 -1.95 -0.76 -11.89
C PHE A 395 -2.73 0.49 -11.53
N THR A 396 -3.28 1.12 -12.54
CA THR A 396 -4.27 2.20 -12.46
C THR A 396 -5.67 1.58 -12.40
N ARG A 397 -6.48 1.97 -11.43
CA ARG A 397 -7.90 1.65 -11.37
C ARG A 397 -8.68 2.66 -12.19
N VAL A 398 -9.60 2.19 -13.01
CA VAL A 398 -10.53 3.01 -13.77
C VAL A 398 -11.96 2.58 -13.45
N ARG A 399 -12.78 3.53 -13.07
CA ARG A 399 -14.23 3.35 -12.95
C ARG A 399 -14.91 4.10 -14.07
N SER A 400 -15.45 3.36 -15.02
CA SER A 400 -16.18 3.92 -16.17
C SER A 400 -17.69 3.89 -15.91
N SER A 401 -18.35 5.02 -16.14
CA SER A 401 -19.80 5.14 -16.21
C SER A 401 -20.19 5.41 -17.67
N VAL A 402 -21.04 4.57 -18.24
CA VAL A 402 -21.41 4.66 -19.66
C VAL A 402 -22.93 4.82 -19.79
N THR A 403 -23.36 5.87 -20.49
CA THR A 403 -24.76 6.15 -20.77
C THR A 403 -25.06 6.00 -22.25
N LEU A 404 -26.26 5.51 -22.58
CA LEU A 404 -26.84 5.53 -23.93
C LEU A 404 -27.90 6.62 -24.03
N ASN A 405 -27.82 7.41 -25.08
CA ASN A 405 -28.79 8.44 -25.44
C ASN A 405 -29.41 8.13 -26.81
N GLY A 406 -30.72 8.25 -26.92
CA GLY A 406 -31.48 7.86 -28.11
C GLY A 406 -31.88 6.39 -28.10
N GLY A 407 -33.02 6.06 -28.69
CA GLY A 407 -33.56 4.70 -28.74
C GLY A 407 -34.21 4.20 -27.45
N ASN A 408 -34.76 2.98 -27.50
CA ASN A 408 -35.53 2.37 -26.38
C ASN A 408 -34.73 1.36 -25.55
N SER A 409 -33.40 1.22 -25.77
CA SER A 409 -32.60 0.24 -25.03
C SER A 409 -32.07 0.81 -23.71
N SER A 410 -32.44 0.15 -22.62
CA SER A 410 -31.87 0.43 -21.28
C SER A 410 -30.61 -0.41 -21.00
N GLU A 411 -30.27 -1.35 -21.87
CA GLU A 411 -29.10 -2.22 -21.73
C GLU A 411 -27.98 -1.85 -22.71
N ILE A 412 -26.76 -1.99 -22.22
CA ILE A 412 -25.54 -1.73 -22.97
C ILE A 412 -24.56 -2.89 -22.76
N ARG A 413 -23.92 -3.36 -23.83
CA ARG A 413 -22.79 -4.28 -23.74
C ARG A 413 -21.50 -3.48 -23.84
N VAL A 414 -20.71 -3.51 -22.77
CA VAL A 414 -19.42 -2.83 -22.66
C VAL A 414 -18.29 -3.84 -22.58
N GLY A 415 -17.10 -3.43 -22.99
CA GLY A 415 -15.89 -4.21 -22.79
C GLY A 415 -14.72 -3.34 -22.35
N ALA A 416 -13.90 -3.87 -21.44
CA ALA A 416 -12.59 -3.31 -21.11
C ALA A 416 -11.50 -4.20 -21.73
N GLY A 417 -10.51 -3.58 -22.38
CA GLY A 417 -9.50 -4.31 -23.11
C GLY A 417 -8.27 -3.48 -23.45
N MET A 418 -7.34 -4.10 -24.16
CA MET A 418 -6.07 -3.50 -24.57
C MET A 418 -5.63 -4.00 -25.93
N ASP A 419 -4.63 -3.33 -26.51
CA ASP A 419 -3.98 -3.80 -27.74
C ASP A 419 -3.24 -5.14 -27.47
N THR A 420 -3.57 -6.14 -28.27
CA THR A 420 -2.92 -7.46 -28.29
C THR A 420 -2.39 -7.80 -29.68
N GLY A 421 -2.51 -6.86 -30.61
CA GLY A 421 -2.10 -7.02 -31.99
C GLY A 421 -0.58 -7.04 -32.15
N LYS A 422 -0.10 -7.93 -33.02
CA LYS A 422 1.35 -8.10 -33.29
C LYS A 422 2.00 -6.92 -34.02
N LYS A 423 1.21 -6.01 -34.59
CA LYS A 423 1.72 -4.97 -35.50
C LYS A 423 2.39 -3.78 -34.81
N ARG A 424 1.97 -3.41 -33.59
CA ARG A 424 2.40 -2.16 -32.93
C ARG A 424 3.50 -2.37 -31.91
N ASN A 425 3.31 -3.30 -30.99
CA ASN A 425 4.13 -3.39 -29.79
C ASN A 425 5.03 -4.63 -29.69
N SER A 426 5.21 -5.38 -30.78
CA SER A 426 6.09 -6.57 -30.86
C SER A 426 5.89 -7.53 -29.68
N TYR A 427 4.64 -7.87 -29.36
CA TYR A 427 4.33 -8.79 -28.27
C TYR A 427 4.84 -10.20 -28.57
N GLU A 428 5.67 -10.73 -27.68
CA GLU A 428 6.16 -12.11 -27.73
C GLU A 428 5.16 -13.09 -27.13
N VAL A 429 4.50 -12.66 -26.05
CA VAL A 429 3.53 -13.45 -25.30
C VAL A 429 2.29 -12.62 -25.03
N VAL A 430 1.12 -13.21 -25.33
CA VAL A 430 -0.18 -12.65 -24.96
C VAL A 430 -0.96 -13.73 -24.22
N THR A 431 -1.39 -13.42 -23.00
CA THR A 431 -2.24 -14.27 -22.17
C THR A 431 -3.63 -13.68 -22.08
N ALA A 432 -4.64 -14.46 -22.45
CA ALA A 432 -6.04 -14.10 -22.27
C ALA A 432 -6.73 -15.20 -21.44
N ASP A 433 -7.14 -14.84 -20.23
CA ASP A 433 -7.80 -15.75 -19.27
C ASP A 433 -9.16 -15.15 -18.88
N ARG A 434 -10.24 -15.69 -19.48
CA ARG A 434 -11.60 -15.20 -19.27
C ARG A 434 -12.08 -15.42 -17.84
N GLU A 435 -11.79 -16.57 -17.25
CA GLU A 435 -12.21 -16.89 -15.90
C GLU A 435 -11.54 -15.96 -14.89
N ALA A 436 -10.27 -15.71 -15.09
CA ALA A 436 -9.53 -14.74 -14.32
C ALA A 436 -9.92 -13.27 -14.66
N GLY A 437 -10.48 -12.99 -15.84
CA GLY A 437 -10.74 -11.63 -16.32
C GLY A 437 -9.45 -10.87 -16.63
N ILE A 438 -8.43 -11.55 -17.18
CA ILE A 438 -7.11 -11.00 -17.46
C ILE A 438 -6.84 -11.03 -18.96
N VAL A 439 -6.34 -9.90 -19.49
CA VAL A 439 -5.55 -9.85 -20.73
C VAL A 439 -4.21 -9.26 -20.37
N ALA A 440 -3.12 -9.98 -20.64
CA ALA A 440 -1.76 -9.54 -20.35
C ALA A 440 -0.85 -9.79 -21.55
N ALA A 441 0.10 -8.92 -21.78
CA ALA A 441 1.05 -9.05 -22.87
C ALA A 441 2.46 -8.71 -22.38
N TRP A 442 3.44 -9.35 -23.01
CA TRP A 442 4.86 -9.10 -22.80
C TRP A 442 5.54 -8.79 -24.12
N SER A 443 6.29 -7.71 -24.17
CA SER A 443 6.96 -7.23 -25.38
C SER A 443 8.45 -7.10 -25.17
N ARG A 444 9.20 -7.45 -26.23
CA ARG A 444 10.62 -7.19 -26.36
C ARG A 444 10.88 -6.30 -27.57
N PRO A 445 10.86 -4.97 -27.40
CA PRO A 445 11.19 -4.04 -28.46
C PRO A 445 12.60 -4.28 -29.01
N ARG A 446 12.83 -3.85 -30.24
CA ARG A 446 14.18 -3.91 -30.85
C ARG A 446 15.15 -2.99 -30.08
N GLY A 447 16.41 -3.38 -30.01
CA GLY A 447 17.46 -2.62 -29.31
C GLY A 447 17.58 -2.99 -27.83
N ASP A 448 18.33 -2.18 -27.08
CA ASP A 448 18.67 -2.41 -25.66
C ASP A 448 17.76 -1.62 -24.68
N ASN A 449 16.49 -1.42 -25.04
CA ASN A 449 15.54 -0.71 -24.18
C ASN A 449 14.89 -1.58 -23.10
N GLY A 450 15.23 -2.87 -23.06
CA GLY A 450 14.59 -3.84 -22.17
C GLY A 450 13.22 -4.27 -22.67
N CYS A 451 12.53 -5.05 -21.84
CA CYS A 451 11.17 -5.53 -22.10
C CYS A 451 10.14 -4.76 -21.30
N PHE A 452 8.91 -4.74 -21.76
CA PHE A 452 7.79 -4.23 -20.98
C PHE A 452 6.61 -5.20 -20.98
N GLY A 453 5.85 -5.18 -19.90
CA GLY A 453 4.56 -5.88 -19.80
C GLY A 453 3.42 -4.88 -19.70
N THR A 454 2.29 -5.20 -20.34
CA THR A 454 1.03 -4.49 -20.17
C THR A 454 -0.08 -5.46 -19.79
N ALA A 455 -1.10 -5.01 -19.08
CA ALA A 455 -2.25 -5.84 -18.75
C ALA A 455 -3.52 -5.02 -18.49
N VAL A 456 -4.66 -5.62 -18.82
CA VAL A 456 -5.99 -5.21 -18.38
C VAL A 456 -6.59 -6.31 -17.53
N MET A 457 -7.22 -5.93 -16.41
CA MET A 457 -7.94 -6.84 -15.53
C MET A 457 -9.34 -6.30 -15.26
N VAL A 458 -10.30 -7.21 -15.19
CA VAL A 458 -11.67 -6.92 -14.77
C VAL A 458 -12.00 -7.70 -13.50
N PRO A 459 -12.52 -7.05 -12.42
CA PRO A 459 -12.86 -7.74 -11.17
C PRO A 459 -14.16 -8.57 -11.27
N TRP A 460 -15.00 -8.26 -12.25
CA TRP A 460 -16.27 -8.94 -12.51
C TRP A 460 -16.09 -10.14 -13.46
N ALA A 461 -17.04 -11.08 -13.44
CA ALA A 461 -17.05 -12.22 -14.36
C ALA A 461 -17.46 -11.74 -15.78
N PRO A 462 -16.61 -11.94 -16.80
CA PRO A 462 -16.97 -11.64 -18.19
C PRO A 462 -18.08 -12.55 -18.72
N ASP A 463 -19.10 -11.99 -19.37
CA ASP A 463 -20.12 -12.77 -20.09
C ASP A 463 -19.66 -13.18 -21.51
N GLY A 464 -18.58 -12.54 -22.01
CA GLY A 464 -17.99 -12.84 -23.30
C GLY A 464 -16.62 -12.22 -23.50
N ALA A 465 -16.07 -12.49 -24.68
CA ALA A 465 -14.89 -11.86 -25.23
C ALA A 465 -15.24 -11.22 -26.57
N ALA A 466 -14.51 -10.19 -26.96
CA ALA A 466 -14.63 -9.56 -28.26
C ALA A 466 -13.28 -8.97 -28.72
N GLU A 467 -13.15 -8.78 -30.02
CA GLU A 467 -12.02 -8.09 -30.62
C GLU A 467 -12.52 -6.96 -31.50
N ASP A 468 -11.70 -5.96 -31.76
CA ASP A 468 -11.98 -4.91 -32.73
C ASP A 468 -11.04 -5.03 -33.94
N GLY A 469 -11.33 -4.21 -34.98
CA GLY A 469 -10.53 -4.19 -36.21
C GLY A 469 -9.10 -3.66 -36.02
N GLU A 470 -8.80 -3.08 -34.84
CA GLU A 470 -7.50 -2.51 -34.51
C GLU A 470 -6.60 -3.50 -33.76
N GLY A 471 -7.07 -4.73 -33.47
CA GLY A 471 -6.32 -5.77 -32.79
C GLY A 471 -6.36 -5.65 -31.26
N CYS A 472 -7.39 -5.01 -30.71
CA CYS A 472 -7.61 -4.96 -29.28
C CYS A 472 -8.53 -6.10 -28.84
N SER A 473 -8.18 -6.77 -27.73
CA SER A 473 -9.00 -7.83 -27.12
C SER A 473 -9.67 -7.29 -25.86
N TYR A 474 -10.96 -7.65 -25.70
CA TYR A 474 -11.83 -7.15 -24.63
C TYR A 474 -12.50 -8.27 -23.86
N TRP A 475 -12.62 -8.10 -22.56
CA TRP A 475 -13.60 -8.81 -21.74
C TRP A 475 -14.89 -8.00 -21.68
N THR A 476 -16.01 -8.63 -22.03
CA THR A 476 -17.31 -7.96 -22.17
C THR A 476 -18.26 -8.32 -21.05
N ARG A 477 -19.20 -7.40 -20.80
CA ARG A 477 -20.37 -7.62 -19.96
C ARG A 477 -21.56 -6.78 -20.42
N SER A 478 -22.75 -7.30 -20.18
CA SER A 478 -24.01 -6.57 -20.34
C SER A 478 -24.37 -5.88 -19.02
N MET A 479 -24.85 -4.65 -19.10
CA MET A 479 -25.25 -3.86 -17.93
C MET A 479 -26.32 -2.82 -18.31
N LYS A 480 -26.98 -2.24 -17.30
CA LYS A 480 -27.88 -1.10 -17.53
C LYS A 480 -27.11 0.15 -17.89
N SER A 481 -27.63 0.93 -18.83
CA SER A 481 -27.13 2.27 -19.16
C SER A 481 -27.10 3.16 -17.93
N GLY A 482 -26.04 3.93 -17.74
CA GLY A 482 -25.81 4.77 -16.58
C GLY A 482 -25.11 4.07 -15.39
N ASN A 483 -25.04 2.74 -15.39
CA ASN A 483 -24.26 2.05 -14.38
C ASN A 483 -22.75 2.22 -14.60
N SER A 484 -21.99 2.03 -13.53
CA SER A 484 -20.52 2.07 -13.56
C SER A 484 -19.93 0.68 -13.43
N PHE A 485 -18.72 0.50 -13.94
CA PHE A 485 -17.94 -0.71 -13.75
C PHE A 485 -16.45 -0.38 -13.57
N ASP A 486 -15.80 -1.18 -12.72
CA ASP A 486 -14.37 -1.04 -12.48
C ASP A 486 -13.59 -1.96 -13.44
N TRP A 487 -12.43 -1.46 -13.88
CA TRP A 487 -11.41 -2.21 -14.58
C TRP A 487 -10.04 -1.63 -14.23
N TYR A 488 -9.00 -2.37 -14.52
CA TYR A 488 -7.64 -2.00 -14.14
C TYR A 488 -6.74 -2.16 -15.35
N MET A 489 -5.83 -1.23 -15.54
CA MET A 489 -4.76 -1.33 -16.51
C MET A 489 -3.43 -1.16 -15.82
N GLY A 490 -2.40 -1.82 -16.32
CA GLY A 490 -1.09 -1.77 -15.71
C GLY A 490 0.03 -2.00 -16.68
N ALA A 491 1.22 -1.55 -16.26
CA ALA A 491 2.43 -1.76 -17.02
C ALA A 491 3.65 -1.93 -16.12
N VAL A 492 4.65 -2.61 -16.65
CA VAL A 492 5.93 -2.82 -15.99
C VAL A 492 7.07 -2.72 -17.01
N TRP A 493 8.20 -2.15 -16.57
CA TRP A 493 9.42 -2.11 -17.35
C TRP A 493 10.50 -2.97 -16.71
N SER A 494 11.11 -3.88 -17.50
CA SER A 494 12.08 -4.85 -16.99
C SER A 494 13.35 -4.20 -16.42
N LYS A 495 13.76 -3.03 -16.91
CA LYS A 495 14.94 -2.31 -16.37
C LYS A 495 14.68 -1.68 -15.00
N ALA A 496 13.42 -1.38 -14.65
CA ALA A 496 13.06 -0.67 -13.42
C ALA A 496 12.28 -1.53 -12.39
N SER A 497 12.08 -2.82 -12.67
CA SER A 497 11.27 -3.73 -11.85
C SER A 497 12.00 -5.06 -11.63
N PRO A 498 11.70 -5.80 -10.56
CA PRO A 498 12.11 -7.19 -10.41
C PRO A 498 11.48 -8.15 -11.44
N VAL A 499 10.40 -7.72 -12.11
CA VAL A 499 9.75 -8.49 -13.18
C VAL A 499 10.61 -8.44 -14.43
N LYS A 500 11.13 -9.60 -14.88
CA LYS A 500 12.09 -9.71 -15.98
C LYS A 500 11.59 -10.62 -17.13
N SER A 501 10.44 -11.27 -16.96
CA SER A 501 9.89 -12.20 -17.95
C SER A 501 8.37 -12.13 -18.01
N ALA A 502 7.80 -12.68 -19.10
CA ALA A 502 6.36 -12.82 -19.29
C ALA A 502 5.69 -13.59 -18.14
N GLU A 503 6.32 -14.70 -17.70
CA GLU A 503 5.82 -15.53 -16.61
C GLU A 503 5.76 -14.75 -15.28
N GLN A 504 6.81 -14.00 -14.96
CA GLN A 504 6.84 -13.17 -13.77
C GLN A 504 5.78 -12.06 -13.83
N TRP A 505 5.56 -11.47 -15.02
CA TRP A 505 4.50 -10.48 -15.23
C TRP A 505 3.12 -11.10 -15.03
N GLU A 506 2.84 -12.23 -15.64
CA GLU A 506 1.57 -12.93 -15.49
C GLU A 506 1.30 -13.29 -14.02
N LYS A 507 2.31 -13.77 -13.28
CA LYS A 507 2.20 -14.07 -11.85
C LYS A 507 1.83 -12.81 -11.05
N GLU A 508 2.45 -11.67 -11.34
CA GLU A 508 2.13 -10.40 -10.67
C GLU A 508 0.72 -9.92 -11.00
N VAL A 509 0.29 -10.00 -12.27
CA VAL A 509 -1.08 -9.67 -12.70
C VAL A 509 -2.09 -10.53 -11.94
N ARG A 510 -1.89 -11.85 -11.85
CA ARG A 510 -2.76 -12.77 -11.11
C ARG A 510 -2.81 -12.45 -9.62
N ARG A 511 -1.66 -12.18 -9.00
CA ARG A 511 -1.57 -11.78 -7.59
C ARG A 511 -2.39 -10.52 -7.32
N VAL A 512 -2.22 -9.49 -8.13
CA VAL A 512 -2.95 -8.21 -7.98
C VAL A 512 -4.44 -8.41 -8.21
N ARG A 513 -4.85 -9.20 -9.23
CA ARG A 513 -6.24 -9.57 -9.48
C ARG A 513 -6.88 -10.24 -8.27
N ASP A 514 -6.20 -11.17 -7.62
CA ASP A 514 -6.70 -11.83 -6.42
C ASP A 514 -6.90 -10.85 -5.27
N CYS A 515 -5.96 -9.91 -5.10
CA CYS A 515 -6.08 -8.82 -4.13
C CYS A 515 -7.30 -7.92 -4.42
N ILE A 516 -7.56 -7.60 -5.69
CA ILE A 516 -8.72 -6.79 -6.10
C ILE A 516 -10.04 -7.53 -5.84
N ARG A 517 -10.13 -8.81 -6.18
CA ARG A 517 -11.34 -9.62 -5.95
C ARG A 517 -11.61 -9.93 -4.49
N THR A 518 -10.57 -9.92 -3.68
CA THR A 518 -10.65 -10.19 -2.24
C THR A 518 -9.98 -9.04 -1.48
N PRO A 519 -10.64 -7.88 -1.34
CA PRO A 519 -10.04 -6.69 -0.73
C PRO A 519 -9.72 -6.90 0.75
N LEU A 520 -8.88 -6.03 1.30
CA LEU A 520 -8.64 -5.94 2.74
C LEU A 520 -9.97 -5.72 3.49
N ARG A 521 -10.13 -6.37 4.63
CA ARG A 521 -11.26 -6.14 5.52
C ARG A 521 -10.90 -5.03 6.50
N VAL A 522 -11.54 -3.88 6.37
CA VAL A 522 -11.29 -2.69 7.20
C VAL A 522 -12.44 -2.52 8.18
N LYS A 523 -12.13 -2.37 9.46
CA LYS A 523 -13.09 -2.10 10.53
C LYS A 523 -12.60 -0.92 11.37
N VAL A 524 -13.42 0.14 11.47
CA VAL A 524 -13.17 1.30 12.31
C VAL A 524 -13.96 1.16 13.62
N ARG A 525 -13.31 1.45 14.76
CA ARG A 525 -13.89 1.40 16.11
C ARG A 525 -13.59 2.69 16.86
#